data_a4a5fe9b8742504e22d660dd749a60c1
#
_entry.id   a4a5fe9b8742504e22d660dd749a60c1
#
_cell.length_a   1.000
_cell.length_b   1.000
_cell.length_c   1.000
_cell.angle_alpha   90.00
_cell.angle_beta   90.00
_cell.angle_gamma   90.00
#
_symmetry.space_group_name_H-M   'P 1'
#
loop_
_entity.id
_entity.type
_entity.pdbx_description
1 polymer ?
#
loop_
_entity_poly.entity_id
_entity_poly.type
_entity_poly.pdbx_seq_one_letter_code
_entity_poly.pdbx_strand_id
1 'polypeptide(L)'
;MSVNKDSKYHSLSKEVYEQILGDREHGKINPYACKDSDIIRRQPDHDAPHLWRPAFVMDVEKILHNNYYNRYSDKTQVISCYKNDDISRRALHVQLVSRIARTIVMTLGLNLDLIEAISLGHDIGHTPFGHAGERYLNEIYNEHTGRLFNHNIHSARVLDKLIFRNISLQVLDGVICHNGEMEQQCYTPKTFNADDPWGEFDRSVEDCYTDPSANKKQIPGTLEGCIMRISDIIAYLGKDRQDAIKIGLIPNDDSFSAGSLGSSNAQIIHNMTVNIIENSYGKPYISMDPDVYETFSKAKTENYQNIYNNDSLNTMYNDNIKPMFYCIYEELLRQAKSKGTDSILYKHHVNYIKDANRYSNYFGKKEFIDNYLSQDPNEIVVDFIASMTDDYFIDLYEYLFPNGTYKVDYVGYFDNI
;
A
#
# COMPACT_ATOMS: atom_id res chain seq x y z
N MET A 1 23.06 29.19 -11.82
CA MET A 1 21.71 29.82 -11.66
C MET A 1 21.65 30.45 -10.28
N SER A 2 21.23 31.73 -10.15
CA SER A 2 21.07 32.38 -8.85
C SER A 2 19.93 31.72 -8.11
N VAL A 3 20.20 31.15 -6.94
CA VAL A 3 19.15 30.65 -6.02
C VAL A 3 18.31 31.86 -5.61
N ASN A 4 17.07 31.89 -6.06
CA ASN A 4 16.10 32.90 -5.64
C ASN A 4 15.74 32.61 -4.18
N LYS A 5 16.27 33.39 -3.22
CA LYS A 5 16.07 33.21 -1.78
C LYS A 5 14.59 33.31 -1.34
N ASP A 6 13.69 33.79 -2.21
CA ASP A 6 12.26 33.96 -1.97
C ASP A 6 11.42 32.83 -2.58
N SER A 7 12.04 31.77 -3.12
CA SER A 7 11.33 30.67 -3.72
C SER A 7 10.73 29.76 -2.62
N LYS A 8 9.42 29.54 -2.68
CA LYS A 8 8.72 28.54 -1.85
C LYS A 8 9.11 27.09 -2.18
N TYR A 9 9.91 26.90 -3.23
CA TYR A 9 10.39 25.61 -3.71
C TYR A 9 11.90 25.50 -3.47
N HIS A 10 12.33 24.38 -2.87
CA HIS A 10 13.74 24.08 -2.65
C HIS A 10 14.45 23.77 -3.97
N SER A 11 15.78 23.87 -3.95
CA SER A 11 16.65 23.50 -5.07
C SER A 11 17.82 22.68 -4.53
N LEU A 12 18.34 21.77 -5.35
CA LEU A 12 19.57 21.06 -5.03
C LEU A 12 20.72 22.05 -4.85
N SER A 13 21.65 21.73 -3.97
CA SER A 13 22.93 22.41 -3.89
C SER A 13 23.68 22.35 -5.23
N LYS A 14 24.54 23.31 -5.48
CA LYS A 14 25.34 23.30 -6.69
C LYS A 14 26.22 22.04 -6.77
N GLU A 15 26.73 21.60 -5.65
CA GLU A 15 27.61 20.44 -5.54
C GLU A 15 26.86 19.16 -5.99
N VAL A 16 25.72 18.85 -5.38
CA VAL A 16 24.93 17.65 -5.73
C VAL A 16 24.40 17.76 -7.17
N TYR A 17 23.96 18.95 -7.62
CA TYR A 17 23.50 19.15 -8.97
C TYR A 17 24.61 18.85 -10.01
N GLU A 18 25.84 19.39 -9.82
CA GLU A 18 26.99 19.17 -10.72
C GLU A 18 27.45 17.70 -10.68
N GLN A 19 27.40 17.06 -9.49
CA GLN A 19 27.71 15.65 -9.36
C GLN A 19 26.74 14.78 -10.16
N ILE A 20 25.43 15.03 -10.05
CA ILE A 20 24.39 14.30 -10.82
C ILE A 20 24.63 14.45 -12.33
N LEU A 21 24.91 15.67 -12.80
CA LEU A 21 25.18 15.92 -14.23
C LEU A 21 26.42 15.14 -14.69
N GLY A 22 27.52 15.26 -13.97
CA GLY A 22 28.78 14.59 -14.31
C GLY A 22 28.64 13.06 -14.31
N ASP A 23 27.96 12.50 -13.31
CA ASP A 23 27.73 11.05 -13.23
C ASP A 23 26.85 10.56 -14.41
N ARG A 24 25.84 11.34 -14.83
CA ARG A 24 25.00 11.02 -16.00
C ARG A 24 25.79 11.09 -17.32
N GLU A 25 26.60 12.12 -17.50
CA GLU A 25 27.45 12.27 -18.69
C GLU A 25 28.44 11.11 -18.85
N HIS A 26 28.95 10.58 -17.75
CA HIS A 26 29.90 9.47 -17.74
C HIS A 26 29.20 8.09 -17.65
N GLY A 27 27.89 8.02 -17.64
CA GLY A 27 27.11 6.76 -17.56
C GLY A 27 27.37 5.99 -16.27
N LYS A 28 27.66 6.69 -15.16
CA LYS A 28 27.97 6.07 -13.88
C LYS A 28 26.72 5.37 -13.31
N ILE A 29 26.87 4.11 -12.95
CA ILE A 29 25.83 3.28 -12.35
C ILE A 29 25.90 3.43 -10.82
N ASN A 30 24.76 3.61 -10.18
CA ASN A 30 24.69 3.62 -8.71
C ASN A 30 25.02 2.19 -8.18
N PRO A 31 26.08 2.03 -7.37
CA PRO A 31 26.49 0.72 -6.87
C PRO A 31 25.51 0.07 -5.88
N TYR A 32 24.57 0.86 -5.34
CA TYR A 32 23.59 0.43 -4.34
C TYR A 32 22.22 0.13 -4.95
N ALA A 33 22.06 0.32 -6.27
CA ALA A 33 20.83 -0.04 -6.98
C ALA A 33 20.62 -1.55 -7.00
N CYS A 34 19.40 -2.01 -6.72
CA CYS A 34 19.01 -3.39 -6.92
C CYS A 34 18.99 -3.70 -8.43
N LYS A 35 19.79 -4.66 -8.88
CA LYS A 35 19.90 -5.01 -10.31
C LYS A 35 18.90 -6.09 -10.66
N ASP A 36 18.47 -6.14 -11.93
CA ASP A 36 17.63 -7.23 -12.44
C ASP A 36 18.29 -8.63 -12.28
N SER A 37 19.64 -8.68 -12.29
CA SER A 37 20.39 -9.91 -12.02
C SER A 37 20.29 -10.40 -10.58
N ASP A 38 19.93 -9.55 -9.65
CA ASP A 38 19.89 -9.84 -8.21
C ASP A 38 18.50 -10.35 -7.78
N ILE A 39 17.59 -10.55 -8.74
CA ILE A 39 16.21 -10.97 -8.47
C ILE A 39 16.16 -12.35 -7.80
N ILE A 40 15.35 -12.45 -6.76
CA ILE A 40 15.13 -13.69 -6.00
C ILE A 40 13.66 -14.11 -6.18
N ARG A 41 13.42 -15.29 -6.78
CA ARG A 41 12.10 -15.85 -7.00
C ARG A 41 11.91 -17.15 -6.22
N ARG A 42 10.63 -17.45 -5.82
CA ARG A 42 10.33 -18.76 -5.19
C ARG A 42 10.56 -19.91 -6.15
N GLN A 43 10.30 -19.70 -7.44
CA GLN A 43 10.52 -20.67 -8.51
C GLN A 43 11.50 -20.07 -9.52
N PRO A 44 12.81 -20.23 -9.32
CA PRO A 44 13.84 -19.58 -10.14
C PRO A 44 13.89 -20.10 -11.58
N ASP A 45 13.39 -21.30 -11.84
CA ASP A 45 13.34 -21.90 -13.19
C ASP A 45 12.21 -21.34 -14.06
N HIS A 46 11.33 -20.50 -13.47
CA HIS A 46 10.26 -19.82 -14.17
C HIS A 46 10.60 -18.34 -14.36
N ASP A 47 9.91 -17.72 -15.34
CA ASP A 47 9.98 -16.27 -15.57
C ASP A 47 11.39 -15.77 -15.93
N ALA A 48 12.07 -16.47 -16.83
CA ALA A 48 13.37 -16.03 -17.34
C ALA A 48 13.23 -14.63 -17.98
N PRO A 49 14.05 -13.65 -17.57
CA PRO A 49 13.99 -12.30 -18.12
C PRO A 49 14.45 -12.26 -19.58
N HIS A 50 13.91 -11.33 -20.35
CA HIS A 50 14.29 -11.02 -21.72
C HIS A 50 14.86 -9.62 -21.81
N LEU A 51 15.61 -9.32 -22.88
CA LEU A 51 16.16 -7.98 -23.11
C LEU A 51 15.06 -6.89 -23.11
N TRP A 52 13.88 -7.18 -23.66
CA TRP A 52 12.73 -6.27 -23.75
C TRP A 52 11.73 -6.40 -22.58
N ARG A 53 11.91 -7.37 -21.71
CA ARG A 53 11.16 -7.59 -20.46
C ARG A 53 12.14 -8.00 -19.37
N PRO A 54 12.84 -7.03 -18.78
CA PRO A 54 13.70 -7.26 -17.63
C PRO A 54 12.92 -7.85 -16.45
N ALA A 55 13.62 -8.32 -15.45
CA ALA A 55 13.04 -9.13 -14.38
C ALA A 55 11.94 -8.39 -13.59
N PHE A 56 12.17 -7.13 -13.22
CA PHE A 56 11.18 -6.34 -12.46
C PHE A 56 10.06 -5.76 -13.34
N VAL A 57 10.30 -5.53 -14.64
CA VAL A 57 9.22 -5.20 -15.61
C VAL A 57 8.17 -6.30 -15.61
N MET A 58 8.59 -7.58 -15.56
CA MET A 58 7.66 -8.71 -15.48
C MET A 58 6.81 -8.66 -14.21
N ASP A 59 7.37 -8.22 -13.07
CA ASP A 59 6.62 -8.08 -11.83
C ASP A 59 5.60 -6.94 -11.91
N VAL A 60 5.95 -5.79 -12.51
CA VAL A 60 5.02 -4.70 -12.81
C VAL A 60 3.83 -5.20 -13.63
N GLU A 61 4.10 -5.91 -14.75
CA GLU A 61 3.03 -6.46 -15.60
C GLU A 61 2.13 -7.44 -14.85
N LYS A 62 2.71 -8.35 -14.05
CA LYS A 62 1.95 -9.33 -13.26
C LYS A 62 1.04 -8.66 -12.22
N ILE A 63 1.49 -7.56 -11.60
CA ILE A 63 0.69 -6.78 -10.66
C ILE A 63 -0.44 -6.05 -11.38
N LEU A 64 -0.14 -5.34 -12.48
CA LEU A 64 -1.14 -4.61 -13.27
C LEU A 64 -2.23 -5.52 -13.84
N HIS A 65 -1.87 -6.73 -14.27
CA HIS A 65 -2.82 -7.73 -14.78
C HIS A 65 -3.51 -8.55 -13.67
N ASN A 66 -3.24 -8.28 -12.41
CA ASN A 66 -3.96 -8.89 -11.31
C ASN A 66 -5.34 -8.22 -11.16
N ASN A 67 -6.41 -9.01 -11.14
CA ASN A 67 -7.76 -8.47 -11.01
C ASN A 67 -7.99 -7.69 -9.70
N TYR A 68 -7.22 -7.99 -8.64
CA TYR A 68 -7.26 -7.19 -7.40
C TYR A 68 -6.79 -5.76 -7.65
N TYR A 69 -5.86 -5.53 -8.59
CA TYR A 69 -5.44 -4.19 -8.99
C TYR A 69 -6.61 -3.36 -9.53
N ASN A 70 -7.47 -3.96 -10.35
CA ASN A 70 -8.65 -3.27 -10.88
C ASN A 70 -9.62 -2.80 -9.78
N ARG A 71 -9.69 -3.52 -8.65
CA ARG A 71 -10.55 -3.17 -7.51
C ARG A 71 -10.14 -1.88 -6.80
N TYR A 72 -8.92 -1.39 -7.00
CA TYR A 72 -8.49 -0.09 -6.49
C TYR A 72 -9.39 1.07 -6.93
N SER A 73 -10.03 0.97 -8.10
CA SER A 73 -10.91 2.00 -8.63
C SER A 73 -12.11 2.29 -7.72
N ASP A 74 -12.58 1.28 -7.00
CA ASP A 74 -13.79 1.35 -6.17
C ASP A 74 -13.50 1.15 -4.68
N LYS A 75 -12.23 1.29 -4.27
CA LYS A 75 -11.82 1.34 -2.87
C LYS A 75 -11.52 2.77 -2.46
N THR A 76 -12.09 3.16 -1.34
CA THR A 76 -11.78 4.45 -0.69
C THR A 76 -10.30 4.55 -0.34
N GLN A 77 -9.72 5.74 -0.50
CA GLN A 77 -8.39 6.05 0.06
C GLN A 77 -8.52 6.38 1.56
N VAL A 78 -9.23 7.46 1.88
CA VAL A 78 -9.45 7.91 3.27
C VAL A 78 -10.92 8.23 3.53
N ILE A 79 -11.58 8.95 2.62
CA ILE A 79 -12.94 9.47 2.79
C ILE A 79 -13.89 8.64 1.95
N SER A 80 -14.73 7.84 2.62
CA SER A 80 -15.79 7.06 1.97
C SER A 80 -17.16 7.72 2.16
N CYS A 81 -18.16 7.16 1.49
CA CYS A 81 -19.56 7.54 1.62
C CYS A 81 -19.90 8.96 1.13
N TYR A 82 -19.06 9.53 0.28
CA TYR A 82 -19.32 10.75 -0.47
C TYR A 82 -19.38 10.46 -1.97
N LYS A 83 -20.47 10.85 -2.64
CA LYS A 83 -20.56 10.85 -4.10
C LYS A 83 -19.91 12.12 -4.62
N ASN A 84 -18.61 12.07 -4.89
CA ASN A 84 -17.84 13.17 -5.45
C ASN A 84 -16.70 12.61 -6.30
N ASP A 85 -16.69 12.94 -7.59
CA ASP A 85 -15.75 12.41 -8.58
C ASP A 85 -14.31 12.88 -8.36
N ASP A 86 -14.12 13.93 -7.59
CA ASP A 86 -12.81 14.53 -7.32
C ASP A 86 -12.14 14.02 -6.05
N ILE A 87 -12.84 13.20 -5.25
CA ILE A 87 -12.24 12.56 -4.06
C ILE A 87 -11.38 11.39 -4.51
N SER A 88 -10.18 11.31 -3.94
CA SER A 88 -9.20 10.28 -4.30
C SER A 88 -9.69 8.86 -4.02
N ARG A 89 -9.60 8.02 -5.02
CA ARG A 89 -9.70 6.58 -4.90
C ARG A 89 -8.31 5.95 -4.81
N ARG A 90 -8.23 4.74 -4.30
CA ARG A 90 -6.96 4.03 -4.11
C ARG A 90 -6.18 3.83 -5.40
N ALA A 91 -6.86 3.67 -6.53
CA ALA A 91 -6.23 3.61 -7.85
C ALA A 91 -5.37 4.85 -8.17
N LEU A 92 -5.86 6.05 -7.84
CA LEU A 92 -5.10 7.28 -8.04
C LEU A 92 -3.93 7.36 -7.05
N HIS A 93 -4.14 6.99 -5.79
CA HIS A 93 -3.11 7.01 -4.77
C HIS A 93 -1.88 6.18 -5.17
N VAL A 94 -2.04 4.90 -5.54
CA VAL A 94 -0.90 4.04 -5.92
C VAL A 94 -0.13 4.58 -7.12
N GLN A 95 -0.81 5.28 -8.06
CA GLN A 95 -0.17 5.96 -9.18
C GLN A 95 0.63 7.19 -8.74
N LEU A 96 0.10 7.99 -7.80
CA LEU A 96 0.81 9.14 -7.24
C LEU A 96 2.06 8.70 -6.47
N VAL A 97 1.94 7.66 -5.64
CA VAL A 97 3.08 7.05 -4.94
C VAL A 97 4.14 6.61 -5.94
N SER A 98 3.75 5.84 -6.95
CA SER A 98 4.66 5.38 -8.01
C SER A 98 5.34 6.57 -8.70
N ARG A 99 4.61 7.64 -9.01
CA ARG A 99 5.18 8.80 -9.70
C ARG A 99 6.22 9.53 -8.85
N ILE A 100 5.93 9.77 -7.57
CA ILE A 100 6.85 10.42 -6.63
C ILE A 100 8.10 9.55 -6.45
N ALA A 101 7.92 8.28 -6.13
CA ALA A 101 8.99 7.32 -5.89
C ALA A 101 9.91 7.19 -7.12
N ARG A 102 9.35 7.05 -8.32
CA ARG A 102 10.11 6.99 -9.58
C ARG A 102 10.90 8.27 -9.86
N THR A 103 10.41 9.44 -9.46
CA THR A 103 11.16 10.71 -9.62
C THR A 103 12.42 10.72 -8.76
N ILE A 104 12.32 10.26 -7.52
CA ILE A 104 13.46 10.13 -6.59
C ILE A 104 14.43 9.07 -7.12
N VAL A 105 13.93 7.86 -7.40
CA VAL A 105 14.73 6.71 -7.86
C VAL A 105 15.49 7.02 -9.15
N MET A 106 14.82 7.66 -10.14
CA MET A 106 15.45 8.08 -11.40
C MET A 106 16.63 9.03 -11.16
N THR A 107 16.50 9.95 -10.22
CA THR A 107 17.55 10.92 -9.92
C THR A 107 18.70 10.27 -9.16
N LEU A 108 18.42 9.37 -8.24
CA LEU A 108 19.43 8.60 -7.49
C LEU A 108 20.10 7.50 -8.32
N GLY A 109 19.60 7.20 -9.53
CA GLY A 109 20.14 6.13 -10.39
C GLY A 109 19.86 4.72 -9.87
N LEU A 110 18.71 4.51 -9.20
CA LEU A 110 18.24 3.23 -8.68
C LEU A 110 17.29 2.53 -9.68
N ASN A 111 16.75 1.36 -9.33
CA ASN A 111 15.93 0.56 -10.23
C ASN A 111 14.49 1.07 -10.34
N LEU A 112 14.14 1.59 -11.52
CA LEU A 112 12.83 2.17 -11.81
C LEU A 112 11.68 1.15 -11.86
N ASP A 113 11.97 -0.06 -12.30
CA ASP A 113 10.94 -1.08 -12.46
C ASP A 113 10.64 -1.76 -11.12
N LEU A 114 11.67 -1.94 -10.27
CA LEU A 114 11.47 -2.43 -8.92
C LEU A 114 10.60 -1.49 -8.08
N ILE A 115 10.91 -0.19 -8.08
CA ILE A 115 10.12 0.78 -7.31
C ILE A 115 8.70 0.90 -7.85
N GLU A 116 8.49 0.78 -9.15
CA GLU A 116 7.16 0.77 -9.75
C GLU A 116 6.36 -0.45 -9.31
N ALA A 117 6.95 -1.65 -9.36
CA ALA A 117 6.30 -2.88 -8.92
C ALA A 117 5.89 -2.81 -7.43
N ILE A 118 6.78 -2.34 -6.55
CA ILE A 118 6.46 -2.16 -5.13
C ILE A 118 5.30 -1.17 -4.99
N SER A 119 5.40 0.01 -5.63
CA SER A 119 4.40 1.08 -5.52
C SER A 119 3.02 0.67 -6.00
N LEU A 120 2.93 -0.10 -7.08
CA LEU A 120 1.64 -0.54 -7.62
C LEU A 120 1.03 -1.68 -6.80
N GLY A 121 1.86 -2.47 -6.13
CA GLY A 121 1.42 -3.65 -5.36
C GLY A 121 1.19 -3.40 -3.87
N HIS A 122 1.67 -2.29 -3.30
CA HIS A 122 1.75 -2.12 -1.85
C HIS A 122 0.41 -2.24 -1.12
N ASP A 123 -0.64 -1.68 -1.68
CA ASP A 123 -1.98 -1.58 -1.10
C ASP A 123 -2.99 -2.63 -1.60
N ILE A 124 -2.55 -3.59 -2.45
CA ILE A 124 -3.45 -4.53 -3.16
C ILE A 124 -4.29 -5.40 -2.22
N GLY A 125 -3.85 -5.57 -0.99
CA GLY A 125 -4.52 -6.29 0.09
C GLY A 125 -5.36 -5.42 1.03
N HIS A 126 -5.55 -4.13 0.72
CA HIS A 126 -6.29 -3.24 1.59
C HIS A 126 -7.79 -3.58 1.64
N THR A 127 -8.41 -3.40 2.80
CA THR A 127 -9.83 -3.65 3.07
C THR A 127 -10.75 -2.61 2.41
N PRO A 128 -12.06 -2.88 2.24
CA PRO A 128 -13.03 -1.81 2.04
C PRO A 128 -13.00 -0.81 3.20
N PHE A 129 -13.38 0.44 2.95
CA PHE A 129 -13.36 1.57 3.91
C PHE A 129 -11.99 1.90 4.51
N GLY A 130 -10.91 1.61 3.78
CA GLY A 130 -9.56 2.01 4.14
C GLY A 130 -9.13 1.54 5.54
N HIS A 131 -8.41 2.37 6.29
CA HIS A 131 -7.91 2.02 7.61
C HIS A 131 -9.01 1.77 8.67
N ALA A 132 -10.23 2.31 8.49
CA ALA A 132 -11.34 1.98 9.37
C ALA A 132 -11.72 0.49 9.22
N GLY A 133 -11.90 0.04 7.98
CA GLY A 133 -12.16 -1.37 7.68
C GLY A 133 -11.04 -2.30 8.14
N GLU A 134 -9.79 -1.87 7.98
CA GLU A 134 -8.63 -2.62 8.47
C GLU A 134 -8.69 -2.83 10.00
N ARG A 135 -8.96 -1.76 10.76
CA ARG A 135 -9.13 -1.88 12.22
C ARG A 135 -10.24 -2.84 12.61
N TYR A 136 -11.40 -2.76 11.94
CA TYR A 136 -12.55 -3.63 12.25
C TYR A 136 -12.25 -5.08 11.90
N LEU A 137 -11.67 -5.33 10.73
CA LEU A 137 -11.30 -6.69 10.35
C LEU A 137 -10.23 -7.29 11.26
N ASN A 138 -9.22 -6.48 11.64
CA ASN A 138 -8.20 -6.89 12.59
C ASN A 138 -8.80 -7.24 13.97
N GLU A 139 -9.74 -6.43 14.48
CA GLU A 139 -10.42 -6.65 15.76
C GLU A 139 -11.14 -8.00 15.74
N ILE A 140 -11.99 -8.25 14.75
CA ILE A 140 -12.76 -9.49 14.61
C ILE A 140 -11.85 -10.70 14.40
N TYR A 141 -10.86 -10.58 13.52
CA TYR A 141 -9.95 -11.68 13.22
C TYR A 141 -9.10 -12.04 14.44
N ASN A 142 -8.66 -11.06 15.21
CA ASN A 142 -7.95 -11.29 16.46
C ASN A 142 -8.83 -11.94 17.53
N GLU A 143 -10.10 -11.53 17.68
CA GLU A 143 -11.07 -12.16 18.59
C GLU A 143 -11.26 -13.64 18.29
N HIS A 144 -11.32 -14.04 17.01
CA HIS A 144 -11.56 -15.42 16.59
C HIS A 144 -10.32 -16.31 16.62
N THR A 145 -9.13 -15.74 16.38
CA THR A 145 -7.93 -16.53 16.08
C THR A 145 -6.71 -16.20 16.94
N GLY A 146 -6.72 -15.05 17.62
CA GLY A 146 -5.53 -14.48 18.26
C GLY A 146 -4.51 -13.90 17.27
N ARG A 147 -4.79 -13.91 15.96
CA ARG A 147 -3.91 -13.38 14.91
C ARG A 147 -4.28 -11.95 14.55
N LEU A 148 -3.33 -11.22 13.98
CA LEU A 148 -3.49 -9.82 13.57
C LEU A 148 -3.69 -9.71 12.07
N PHE A 149 -4.49 -8.74 11.64
CA PHE A 149 -4.61 -8.35 10.25
C PHE A 149 -3.89 -7.03 10.01
N ASN A 150 -3.03 -6.99 8.99
CA ASN A 150 -2.35 -5.80 8.50
C ASN A 150 -2.43 -5.77 6.98
N HIS A 151 -2.86 -4.66 6.37
CA HIS A 151 -3.07 -4.56 4.92
C HIS A 151 -1.80 -4.80 4.10
N ASN A 152 -0.63 -4.34 4.57
CA ASN A 152 0.65 -4.56 3.91
C ASN A 152 1.05 -6.04 3.88
N ILE A 153 0.84 -6.77 4.96
CA ILE A 153 1.04 -8.22 5.04
C ILE A 153 0.05 -8.95 4.14
N HIS A 154 -1.20 -8.50 4.15
CA HIS A 154 -2.23 -9.07 3.27
C HIS A 154 -1.97 -8.75 1.79
N SER A 155 -1.35 -7.60 1.45
CA SER A 155 -0.90 -7.30 0.09
C SER A 155 0.12 -8.32 -0.41
N ALA A 156 1.11 -8.66 0.41
CA ALA A 156 2.04 -9.74 0.08
C ALA A 156 1.34 -11.10 -0.03
N ARG A 157 0.35 -11.39 0.87
CA ARG A 157 -0.46 -12.61 0.79
C ARG A 157 -1.23 -12.70 -0.53
N VAL A 158 -1.83 -11.61 -1.00
CA VAL A 158 -2.51 -11.56 -2.31
C VAL A 158 -1.54 -11.89 -3.44
N LEU A 159 -0.35 -11.30 -3.45
CA LEU A 159 0.63 -11.43 -4.54
C LEU A 159 1.40 -12.76 -4.51
N ASP A 160 1.60 -13.36 -3.32
CA ASP A 160 2.42 -14.56 -3.14
C ASP A 160 1.61 -15.84 -2.93
N LYS A 161 0.43 -15.76 -2.29
CA LYS A 161 -0.35 -16.94 -1.87
C LYS A 161 -1.69 -17.06 -2.61
N LEU A 162 -2.45 -15.97 -2.77
CA LEU A 162 -3.82 -16.05 -3.32
C LEU A 162 -3.81 -16.05 -4.85
N ILE A 163 -3.06 -15.13 -5.47
CA ILE A 163 -2.91 -15.03 -6.92
C ILE A 163 -1.43 -15.20 -7.24
N PHE A 164 -0.93 -16.41 -7.02
CA PHE A 164 0.49 -16.68 -7.18
C PHE A 164 0.97 -16.42 -8.62
N ARG A 165 1.93 -15.53 -8.76
CA ARG A 165 2.55 -15.16 -10.04
C ARG A 165 4.07 -15.13 -9.96
N ASN A 166 4.63 -15.79 -8.94
CA ASN A 166 6.08 -15.85 -8.73
C ASN A 166 6.72 -14.45 -8.70
N ILE A 167 6.08 -13.53 -7.95
CA ILE A 167 6.61 -12.18 -7.71
C ILE A 167 7.93 -12.28 -6.94
N SER A 168 8.86 -11.39 -7.22
CA SER A 168 10.18 -11.40 -6.58
C SER A 168 10.13 -11.06 -5.09
N LEU A 169 11.12 -11.58 -4.36
CA LEU A 169 11.32 -11.30 -2.94
C LEU A 169 11.47 -9.79 -2.69
N GLN A 170 12.24 -9.11 -3.53
CA GLN A 170 12.50 -7.67 -3.39
C GLN A 170 11.22 -6.84 -3.50
N VAL A 171 10.30 -7.22 -4.39
CA VAL A 171 8.99 -6.56 -4.50
C VAL A 171 8.15 -6.86 -3.27
N LEU A 172 8.04 -8.11 -2.84
CA LEU A 172 7.23 -8.50 -1.68
C LEU A 172 7.77 -7.93 -0.37
N ASP A 173 9.10 -7.88 -0.22
CA ASP A 173 9.76 -7.25 0.93
C ASP A 173 9.46 -5.74 0.97
N GLY A 174 9.57 -5.05 -0.17
CA GLY A 174 9.17 -3.64 -0.27
C GLY A 174 7.69 -3.42 0.07
N VAL A 175 6.81 -4.34 -0.36
CA VAL A 175 5.37 -4.32 -0.06
C VAL A 175 5.11 -4.48 1.43
N ILE A 176 5.69 -5.47 2.13
CA ILE A 176 5.44 -5.64 3.57
C ILE A 176 6.04 -4.51 4.42
N CYS A 177 7.12 -3.89 3.95
CA CYS A 177 7.84 -2.85 4.68
C CYS A 177 7.30 -1.43 4.47
N HIS A 178 6.28 -1.21 3.61
CA HIS A 178 5.79 0.14 3.33
C HIS A 178 5.02 0.76 4.49
N ASN A 179 4.45 -0.04 5.38
CA ASN A 179 3.64 0.46 6.49
C ASN A 179 4.40 1.55 7.27
N GLY A 180 4.02 2.80 6.97
CA GLY A 180 4.81 3.99 7.22
C GLY A 180 4.59 4.65 8.55
N GLU A 181 3.97 3.97 9.53
CA GLU A 181 3.71 4.57 10.85
C GLU A 181 5.00 5.03 11.56
N MET A 182 6.14 4.42 11.19
CA MET A 182 7.46 4.78 11.74
C MET A 182 8.28 5.50 10.68
N GLU A 183 8.01 6.79 10.46
CA GLU A 183 8.95 7.60 9.73
C GLU A 183 10.28 7.69 10.51
N GLN A 184 11.36 7.57 9.77
CA GLN A 184 12.73 7.71 10.29
C GLN A 184 13.41 8.81 9.50
N GLN A 185 14.35 9.52 10.15
CA GLN A 185 15.16 10.50 9.45
C GLN A 185 16.11 9.84 8.43
N CYS A 186 16.54 8.62 8.72
CA CYS A 186 17.48 7.87 7.87
C CYS A 186 17.04 6.41 7.78
N TYR A 187 16.94 5.88 6.55
CA TYR A 187 16.57 4.50 6.23
C TYR A 187 17.76 3.79 5.62
N THR A 188 18.27 2.76 6.30
CA THR A 188 19.33 1.90 5.79
C THR A 188 18.74 0.52 5.49
N PRO A 189 18.88 -0.01 4.27
CA PRO A 189 18.35 -1.32 3.93
C PRO A 189 18.99 -2.42 4.78
N LYS A 190 18.22 -3.45 5.14
CA LYS A 190 18.78 -4.70 5.67
C LYS A 190 19.43 -5.50 4.55
N THR A 191 20.29 -6.44 4.91
CA THR A 191 20.81 -7.44 3.96
C THR A 191 19.91 -8.67 4.01
N PHE A 192 19.50 -9.18 2.84
CA PHE A 192 18.78 -10.45 2.76
C PHE A 192 19.71 -11.61 3.19
N ASN A 193 19.15 -12.57 3.91
CA ASN A 193 19.86 -13.81 4.24
C ASN A 193 20.14 -14.59 2.95
N ALA A 194 21.43 -14.72 2.60
CA ALA A 194 21.85 -15.37 1.37
C ALA A 194 21.54 -16.88 1.32
N ASP A 195 21.52 -17.54 2.49
CA ASP A 195 21.31 -18.99 2.59
C ASP A 195 19.81 -19.38 2.58
N ASP A 196 18.94 -18.54 3.17
CA ASP A 196 17.51 -18.80 3.28
C ASP A 196 16.68 -17.50 3.20
N PRO A 197 16.68 -16.81 2.06
CA PRO A 197 16.00 -15.53 1.94
C PRO A 197 14.46 -15.64 2.05
N TRP A 198 13.90 -16.72 1.53
CA TRP A 198 12.46 -16.96 1.60
C TRP A 198 11.99 -17.41 2.98
N GLY A 199 12.79 -18.23 3.67
CA GLY A 199 12.45 -18.62 5.04
C GLY A 199 12.54 -17.44 6.01
N GLU A 200 13.47 -16.50 5.82
CA GLU A 200 13.50 -15.24 6.58
C GLU A 200 12.25 -14.41 6.31
N PHE A 201 11.86 -14.24 5.03
CA PHE A 201 10.67 -13.51 4.63
C PHE A 201 9.39 -14.14 5.21
N ASP A 202 9.21 -15.45 5.08
CA ASP A 202 8.04 -16.16 5.58
C ASP A 202 7.92 -16.06 7.11
N ARG A 203 9.05 -16.13 7.86
CA ARG A 203 9.06 -15.89 9.32
C ARG A 203 8.68 -14.46 9.65
N SER A 204 9.21 -13.48 8.94
CA SER A 204 8.90 -12.06 9.13
C SER A 204 7.41 -11.75 8.90
N VAL A 205 6.80 -12.39 7.90
CA VAL A 205 5.36 -12.31 7.64
C VAL A 205 4.57 -12.96 8.78
N GLU A 206 4.97 -14.14 9.24
CA GLU A 206 4.29 -14.85 10.35
C GLU A 206 4.40 -14.08 11.67
N ASP A 207 5.54 -13.46 11.95
CA ASP A 207 5.72 -12.61 13.13
C ASP A 207 4.73 -11.44 13.12
N CYS A 208 4.40 -10.87 11.96
CA CYS A 208 3.40 -9.79 11.83
C CYS A 208 1.97 -10.26 12.11
N TYR A 209 1.67 -11.55 12.01
CA TYR A 209 0.38 -12.09 12.42
C TYR A 209 0.28 -12.35 13.93
N THR A 210 1.40 -12.44 14.64
CA THR A 210 1.45 -12.90 16.04
C THR A 210 2.00 -11.86 17.02
N ASP A 211 2.86 -10.95 16.59
CA ASP A 211 3.43 -9.85 17.40
C ASP A 211 2.98 -8.48 16.88
N PRO A 212 2.18 -7.72 17.67
CA PRO A 212 1.75 -6.36 17.28
C PRO A 212 2.88 -5.39 16.98
N SER A 213 4.08 -5.66 17.51
CA SER A 213 5.26 -4.81 17.28
C SER A 213 6.04 -5.17 16.01
N ALA A 214 5.85 -6.39 15.46
CA ALA A 214 6.65 -6.90 14.34
C ALA A 214 6.47 -6.07 13.07
N ASN A 215 5.22 -5.68 12.76
CA ASN A 215 4.92 -4.88 11.58
C ASN A 215 5.65 -3.53 11.56
N LYS A 216 5.79 -2.89 12.73
CA LYS A 216 6.50 -1.61 12.88
C LYS A 216 8.02 -1.73 12.76
N LYS A 217 8.58 -2.93 12.95
CA LYS A 217 10.02 -3.20 12.91
C LYS A 217 10.52 -3.61 11.53
N GLN A 218 9.64 -3.73 10.54
CA GLN A 218 10.02 -4.13 9.20
C GLN A 218 10.98 -3.13 8.56
N ILE A 219 12.10 -3.61 8.03
CA ILE A 219 13.12 -2.81 7.35
C ILE A 219 13.28 -3.38 5.93
N PRO A 220 13.12 -2.55 4.87
CA PRO A 220 13.30 -3.01 3.50
C PRO A 220 14.72 -3.49 3.22
N GLY A 221 14.85 -4.48 2.34
CA GLY A 221 16.16 -5.00 1.91
C GLY A 221 16.78 -4.23 0.74
N THR A 222 16.12 -3.21 0.21
CA THR A 222 16.61 -2.41 -0.92
C THR A 222 16.41 -0.91 -0.67
N LEU A 223 17.21 -0.07 -1.32
CA LEU A 223 17.01 1.40 -1.27
C LEU A 223 15.69 1.79 -1.91
N GLU A 224 15.27 1.08 -2.95
CA GLU A 224 13.97 1.27 -3.59
C GLU A 224 12.82 1.04 -2.59
N GLY A 225 12.89 -0.03 -1.78
CA GLY A 225 11.95 -0.27 -0.70
C GLY A 225 11.94 0.82 0.37
N CYS A 226 13.11 1.37 0.71
CA CYS A 226 13.22 2.53 1.62
C CYS A 226 12.53 3.77 1.05
N ILE A 227 12.71 4.04 -0.26
CA ILE A 227 12.07 5.17 -0.94
C ILE A 227 10.55 4.97 -1.01
N MET A 228 10.09 3.73 -1.24
CA MET A 228 8.65 3.44 -1.25
C MET A 228 7.98 3.89 0.05
N ARG A 229 8.54 3.52 1.18
CA ARG A 229 8.02 3.85 2.51
C ARG A 229 7.83 5.35 2.74
N ILE A 230 8.78 6.17 2.28
CA ILE A 230 8.68 7.64 2.39
C ILE A 230 7.69 8.20 1.36
N SER A 231 7.72 7.66 0.15
CA SER A 231 6.92 8.17 -0.98
C SER A 231 5.42 7.99 -0.75
N ASP A 232 5.02 6.93 -0.06
CA ASP A 232 3.64 6.72 0.34
C ASP A 232 3.14 7.87 1.23
N ILE A 233 3.89 8.20 2.29
CA ILE A 233 3.54 9.31 3.19
C ILE A 233 3.50 10.64 2.43
N ILE A 234 4.48 10.91 1.55
CA ILE A 234 4.51 12.14 0.74
C ILE A 234 3.26 12.24 -0.14
N ALA A 235 2.83 11.11 -0.72
CA ALA A 235 1.70 11.09 -1.64
C ALA A 235 0.37 11.41 -0.96
N TYR A 236 0.11 10.84 0.23
CA TYR A 236 -1.16 11.08 0.91
C TYR A 236 -1.18 12.40 1.69
N LEU A 237 -0.03 12.87 2.21
CA LEU A 237 0.01 13.97 3.18
C LEU A 237 -0.73 15.22 2.70
N GLY A 238 -0.40 15.72 1.51
CA GLY A 238 -1.04 16.91 0.97
C GLY A 238 -2.35 16.61 0.21
N LYS A 239 -2.48 15.38 -0.33
CA LYS A 239 -3.67 15.01 -1.09
C LYS A 239 -4.89 14.81 -0.19
N ASP A 240 -4.72 14.17 0.96
CA ASP A 240 -5.80 13.98 1.92
C ASP A 240 -6.31 15.30 2.51
N ARG A 241 -5.42 16.30 2.66
CA ARG A 241 -5.82 17.68 3.01
C ARG A 241 -6.74 18.28 1.96
N GLN A 242 -6.38 18.14 0.68
CA GLN A 242 -7.20 18.63 -0.43
C GLN A 242 -8.58 17.96 -0.44
N ASP A 243 -8.64 16.66 -0.23
CA ASP A 243 -9.88 15.90 -0.22
C ASP A 243 -10.76 16.29 0.99
N ALA A 244 -10.16 16.47 2.17
CA ALA A 244 -10.86 16.93 3.38
C ALA A 244 -11.43 18.34 3.24
N ILE A 245 -10.70 19.25 2.59
CA ILE A 245 -11.21 20.62 2.29
C ILE A 245 -12.37 20.54 1.30
N LYS A 246 -12.27 19.69 0.27
CA LYS A 246 -13.27 19.56 -0.77
C LYS A 246 -14.63 19.10 -0.25
N ILE A 247 -14.66 18.23 0.75
CA ILE A 247 -15.91 17.79 1.40
C ILE A 247 -16.38 18.70 2.53
N GLY A 248 -15.65 19.79 2.81
CA GLY A 248 -15.97 20.71 3.90
C GLY A 248 -15.64 20.18 5.30
N LEU A 249 -14.89 19.10 5.42
CA LEU A 249 -14.40 18.57 6.71
C LEU A 249 -13.44 19.56 7.39
N ILE A 250 -12.65 20.25 6.60
CA ILE A 250 -11.69 21.28 6.99
C ILE A 250 -11.97 22.52 6.15
N PRO A 251 -11.95 23.75 6.74
CA PRO A 251 -12.34 24.95 6.00
C PRO A 251 -11.34 25.38 4.92
N ASN A 252 -10.02 25.20 5.16
CA ASN A 252 -8.95 25.59 4.23
C ASN A 252 -7.58 25.07 4.68
N ASP A 253 -6.53 25.38 3.91
CA ASP A 253 -5.14 24.99 4.18
C ASP A 253 -4.53 25.65 5.45
N ASP A 254 -5.12 26.75 5.98
CA ASP A 254 -4.60 27.44 7.16
C ASP A 254 -4.71 26.60 8.45
N SER A 255 -5.46 25.50 8.40
CA SER A 255 -5.56 24.51 9.47
C SER A 255 -4.28 23.70 9.67
N PHE A 256 -3.31 23.82 8.75
CA PHE A 256 -2.05 23.09 8.77
C PHE A 256 -0.85 24.01 8.82
N SER A 257 0.20 23.62 9.55
CA SER A 257 1.45 24.36 9.58
C SER A 257 2.23 24.17 8.27
N ALA A 258 2.75 25.26 7.71
CA ALA A 258 3.52 25.22 6.48
C ALA A 258 4.94 24.65 6.70
N GLY A 259 5.62 25.07 7.77
CA GLY A 259 7.01 24.67 8.05
C GLY A 259 7.96 24.89 6.87
N SER A 260 9.05 24.14 6.83
CA SER A 260 10.02 24.14 5.74
C SER A 260 9.51 23.44 4.46
N LEU A 261 8.44 22.64 4.56
CA LEU A 261 7.87 21.89 3.43
C LEU A 261 6.89 22.73 2.60
N GLY A 262 6.33 23.81 3.17
CA GLY A 262 5.21 24.54 2.59
C GLY A 262 3.85 23.94 2.93
N SER A 263 2.75 24.62 2.52
CA SER A 263 1.38 24.22 2.85
C SER A 263 0.67 23.45 1.72
N SER A 264 1.04 23.73 0.46
CA SER A 264 0.39 23.10 -0.68
C SER A 264 0.96 21.71 -0.99
N ASN A 265 0.11 20.82 -1.53
CA ASN A 265 0.52 19.48 -1.96
C ASN A 265 1.73 19.52 -2.91
N ALA A 266 1.74 20.47 -3.86
CA ALA A 266 2.84 20.61 -4.81
C ALA A 266 4.17 20.99 -4.13
N GLN A 267 4.13 21.86 -3.10
CA GLN A 267 5.32 22.24 -2.33
C GLN A 267 5.83 21.07 -1.49
N ILE A 268 4.95 20.36 -0.80
CA ILE A 268 5.30 19.18 0.02
C ILE A 268 6.02 18.15 -0.84
N ILE A 269 5.43 17.76 -1.98
CA ILE A 269 6.02 16.77 -2.89
C ILE A 269 7.38 17.24 -3.41
N HIS A 270 7.47 18.49 -3.89
CA HIS A 270 8.70 19.02 -4.45
C HIS A 270 9.81 19.13 -3.40
N ASN A 271 9.52 19.75 -2.26
CA ASN A 271 10.51 20.04 -1.23
C ASN A 271 11.03 18.75 -0.56
N MET A 272 10.15 17.78 -0.32
CA MET A 272 10.55 16.45 0.15
C MET A 272 11.42 15.72 -0.89
N THR A 273 11.03 15.72 -2.16
CA THR A 273 11.80 15.10 -3.24
C THR A 273 13.22 15.68 -3.32
N VAL A 274 13.34 17.01 -3.34
CA VAL A 274 14.65 17.68 -3.40
C VAL A 274 15.49 17.36 -2.16
N ASN A 275 14.90 17.39 -0.97
CA ASN A 275 15.62 17.13 0.28
C ASN A 275 16.13 15.69 0.36
N ILE A 276 15.31 14.70 -0.03
CA ILE A 276 15.72 13.30 -0.08
C ILE A 276 16.87 13.11 -1.06
N ILE A 277 16.81 13.69 -2.25
CA ILE A 277 17.87 13.57 -3.25
C ILE A 277 19.16 14.20 -2.72
N GLU A 278 19.10 15.39 -2.14
CA GLU A 278 20.25 16.12 -1.58
C GLU A 278 21.00 15.28 -0.55
N ASN A 279 20.25 14.62 0.33
CA ASN A 279 20.83 13.88 1.45
C ASN A 279 21.20 12.43 1.11
N SER A 280 20.73 11.89 -0.04
CA SER A 280 20.85 10.46 -0.36
C SER A 280 21.69 10.17 -1.60
N TYR A 281 22.02 11.18 -2.44
CA TYR A 281 22.72 10.93 -3.69
C TYR A 281 24.09 10.28 -3.47
N GLY A 282 24.31 9.11 -4.10
CA GLY A 282 25.54 8.34 -3.97
C GLY A 282 25.77 7.67 -2.61
N LYS A 283 24.76 7.62 -1.74
CA LYS A 283 24.84 7.03 -0.39
C LYS A 283 24.19 5.64 -0.33
N PRO A 284 24.60 4.79 0.64
CA PRO A 284 23.99 3.48 0.88
C PRO A 284 22.75 3.56 1.79
N TYR A 285 22.12 4.73 1.89
CA TYR A 285 20.94 4.99 2.70
C TYR A 285 20.09 6.09 2.09
N ILE A 286 18.85 6.20 2.53
CA ILE A 286 17.92 7.29 2.21
C ILE A 286 17.74 8.15 3.46
N SER A 287 17.97 9.44 3.34
CA SER A 287 17.94 10.36 4.48
C SER A 287 17.33 11.70 4.12
N MET A 288 16.94 12.45 5.14
CA MET A 288 16.47 13.83 5.05
C MET A 288 17.09 14.68 6.16
N ASP A 289 17.07 16.01 6.00
CA ASP A 289 17.55 16.94 7.01
C ASP A 289 16.70 16.85 8.29
N PRO A 290 17.29 17.08 9.48
CA PRO A 290 16.56 16.96 10.75
C PRO A 290 15.35 17.89 10.87
N ASP A 291 15.44 19.13 10.40
CA ASP A 291 14.36 20.11 10.43
C ASP A 291 13.24 19.77 9.44
N VAL A 292 13.58 19.19 8.29
CA VAL A 292 12.62 18.66 7.32
C VAL A 292 11.90 17.44 7.90
N TYR A 293 12.63 16.54 8.55
CA TYR A 293 12.04 15.39 9.23
C TYR A 293 11.05 15.80 10.33
N GLU A 294 11.43 16.78 11.16
CA GLU A 294 10.56 17.30 12.22
C GLU A 294 9.28 17.93 11.63
N THR A 295 9.42 18.73 10.57
CA THR A 295 8.28 19.33 9.88
C THR A 295 7.37 18.26 9.25
N PHE A 296 7.95 17.23 8.66
CA PHE A 296 7.23 16.12 8.03
C PHE A 296 6.45 15.29 9.07
N SER A 297 7.08 14.94 10.18
CA SER A 297 6.46 14.23 11.31
C SER A 297 5.31 15.03 11.92
N LYS A 298 5.49 16.35 12.09
CA LYS A 298 4.45 17.26 12.55
C LYS A 298 3.27 17.31 11.58
N ALA A 299 3.54 17.45 10.27
CA ALA A 299 2.51 17.51 9.26
C ALA A 299 1.66 16.22 9.20
N LYS A 300 2.29 15.06 9.40
CA LYS A 300 1.59 13.76 9.54
C LYS A 300 0.70 13.76 10.78
N THR A 301 1.21 14.19 11.93
CA THR A 301 0.43 14.29 13.17
C THR A 301 -0.79 15.19 13.00
N GLU A 302 -0.66 16.32 12.31
CA GLU A 302 -1.78 17.22 12.01
C GLU A 302 -2.85 16.56 11.13
N ASN A 303 -2.47 15.74 10.14
CA ASN A 303 -3.45 14.96 9.36
C ASN A 303 -4.21 13.96 10.24
N TYR A 304 -3.51 13.26 11.16
CA TYR A 304 -4.16 12.36 12.10
C TYR A 304 -5.18 13.09 12.97
N GLN A 305 -4.84 14.26 13.51
CA GLN A 305 -5.70 15.03 14.41
C GLN A 305 -6.91 15.63 13.66
N ASN A 306 -6.69 16.20 12.49
CA ASN A 306 -7.70 17.01 11.81
C ASN A 306 -8.54 16.21 10.81
N ILE A 307 -8.02 15.10 10.26
CA ILE A 307 -8.70 14.31 9.23
C ILE A 307 -9.11 12.95 9.77
N TYR A 308 -8.15 12.10 10.16
CA TYR A 308 -8.42 10.69 10.42
C TYR A 308 -9.14 10.44 11.75
N ASN A 309 -8.93 11.30 12.75
CA ASN A 309 -9.62 11.23 14.05
C ASN A 309 -10.85 12.16 14.12
N ASN A 310 -11.40 12.57 12.97
CA ASN A 310 -12.58 13.43 12.96
C ASN A 310 -13.84 12.68 13.42
N ASP A 311 -14.54 13.23 14.44
CA ASP A 311 -15.66 12.57 15.09
C ASP A 311 -16.85 12.32 14.13
N SER A 312 -17.11 13.22 13.17
CA SER A 312 -18.25 13.06 12.24
C SER A 312 -18.06 11.88 11.30
N LEU A 313 -16.84 11.66 10.80
CA LEU A 313 -16.51 10.48 9.99
C LEU A 313 -16.55 9.20 10.86
N ASN A 314 -15.96 9.25 12.04
CA ASN A 314 -15.86 8.10 12.93
C ASN A 314 -17.22 7.62 13.45
N THR A 315 -18.19 8.53 13.68
CA THR A 315 -19.55 8.16 14.13
C THR A 315 -20.23 7.25 13.11
N MET A 316 -20.27 7.65 11.84
CA MET A 316 -20.87 6.84 10.78
C MET A 316 -20.19 5.47 10.63
N TYR A 317 -18.87 5.44 10.69
CA TYR A 317 -18.10 4.19 10.62
C TYR A 317 -18.41 3.27 11.79
N ASN A 318 -18.43 3.79 13.02
CA ASN A 318 -18.65 2.97 14.21
C ASN A 318 -20.08 2.49 14.35
N ASP A 319 -21.07 3.33 13.97
CA ASP A 319 -22.49 3.02 14.18
C ASP A 319 -23.06 2.09 13.09
N ASN A 320 -22.52 2.11 11.87
CA ASN A 320 -23.05 1.33 10.76
C ASN A 320 -22.02 0.36 10.18
N ILE A 321 -20.84 0.82 9.74
CA ILE A 321 -19.90 -0.01 9.00
C ILE A 321 -19.25 -1.07 9.90
N LYS A 322 -18.85 -0.71 11.12
CA LYS A 322 -18.27 -1.67 12.08
C LYS A 322 -19.22 -2.85 12.36
N PRO A 323 -20.51 -2.64 12.72
CA PRO A 323 -21.43 -3.76 12.90
C PRO A 323 -21.67 -4.59 11.65
N MET A 324 -21.66 -3.96 10.44
CA MET A 324 -21.75 -4.71 9.18
C MET A 324 -20.57 -5.67 9.01
N PHE A 325 -19.33 -5.25 9.36
CA PHE A 325 -18.17 -6.14 9.34
C PHE A 325 -18.37 -7.37 10.20
N TYR A 326 -18.88 -7.22 11.43
CA TYR A 326 -19.18 -8.35 12.32
C TYR A 326 -20.24 -9.27 11.72
N CYS A 327 -21.35 -8.72 11.24
CA CYS A 327 -22.42 -9.51 10.62
C CYS A 327 -21.94 -10.32 9.41
N ILE A 328 -21.22 -9.66 8.49
CA ILE A 328 -20.67 -10.31 7.29
C ILE A 328 -19.65 -11.37 7.67
N TYR A 329 -18.73 -11.07 8.59
CA TYR A 329 -17.69 -12.02 9.01
C TYR A 329 -18.30 -13.30 9.58
N GLU A 330 -19.24 -13.18 10.53
CA GLU A 330 -19.89 -14.33 11.15
C GLU A 330 -20.66 -15.19 10.15
N GLU A 331 -21.39 -14.56 9.23
CA GLU A 331 -22.13 -15.30 8.20
C GLU A 331 -21.18 -15.99 7.22
N LEU A 332 -20.14 -15.32 6.77
CA LEU A 332 -19.13 -15.92 5.89
C LEU A 332 -18.36 -17.06 6.59
N LEU A 333 -18.07 -16.91 7.89
CA LEU A 333 -17.43 -17.96 8.68
C LEU A 333 -18.35 -19.21 8.82
N ARG A 334 -19.64 -18.99 9.01
CA ARG A 334 -20.63 -20.08 8.99
C ARG A 334 -20.64 -20.78 7.62
N GLN A 335 -20.60 -20.02 6.52
CA GLN A 335 -20.53 -20.57 5.16
C GLN A 335 -19.23 -21.35 4.93
N ALA A 336 -18.08 -20.83 5.36
CA ALA A 336 -16.79 -21.50 5.25
C ALA A 336 -16.76 -22.83 5.99
N LYS A 337 -17.27 -22.87 7.22
CA LYS A 337 -17.37 -24.09 8.04
C LYS A 337 -18.33 -25.14 7.45
N SER A 338 -19.41 -24.71 6.80
CA SER A 338 -20.36 -25.62 6.16
C SER A 338 -19.84 -26.25 4.87
N LYS A 339 -18.79 -25.68 4.28
CA LYS A 339 -18.19 -26.08 2.99
C LYS A 339 -19.22 -26.18 1.84
N GLY A 340 -20.30 -25.41 1.92
CA GLY A 340 -21.39 -25.42 0.92
C GLY A 340 -20.96 -24.70 -0.38
N THR A 341 -20.91 -25.44 -1.48
CA THR A 341 -20.51 -24.93 -2.79
C THR A 341 -21.51 -23.92 -3.38
N ASP A 342 -22.73 -23.88 -2.85
CA ASP A 342 -23.77 -22.93 -3.25
C ASP A 342 -23.74 -21.60 -2.48
N SER A 343 -22.88 -21.50 -1.46
CA SER A 343 -22.72 -20.29 -0.66
C SER A 343 -22.11 -19.13 -1.46
N ILE A 344 -22.36 -17.90 -1.02
CA ILE A 344 -21.75 -16.70 -1.61
C ILE A 344 -20.24 -16.74 -1.51
N LEU A 345 -19.69 -17.14 -0.36
CA LEU A 345 -18.27 -17.32 -0.17
C LEU A 345 -17.67 -18.20 -1.26
N TYR A 346 -18.31 -19.34 -1.54
CA TYR A 346 -17.78 -20.27 -2.53
C TYR A 346 -17.91 -19.71 -3.95
N LYS A 347 -19.08 -19.16 -4.31
CA LYS A 347 -19.37 -18.64 -5.65
C LYS A 347 -18.53 -17.42 -6.01
N HIS A 348 -18.40 -16.45 -5.10
CA HIS A 348 -17.78 -15.17 -5.38
C HIS A 348 -16.30 -15.08 -4.98
N HIS A 349 -15.82 -15.98 -4.08
CA HIS A 349 -14.44 -15.96 -3.66
C HIS A 349 -13.68 -17.22 -4.02
N VAL A 350 -14.08 -18.39 -3.56
CA VAL A 350 -13.33 -19.63 -3.81
C VAL A 350 -13.23 -19.94 -5.31
N ASN A 351 -14.34 -19.83 -6.05
CA ASN A 351 -14.32 -20.00 -7.51
C ASN A 351 -13.48 -18.93 -8.20
N TYR A 352 -13.51 -17.68 -7.71
CA TYR A 352 -12.68 -16.62 -8.23
C TYR A 352 -11.18 -16.93 -8.06
N ILE A 353 -10.75 -17.35 -6.87
CA ILE A 353 -9.35 -17.76 -6.62
C ILE A 353 -8.95 -18.93 -7.52
N LYS A 354 -9.83 -19.92 -7.68
CA LYS A 354 -9.63 -21.04 -8.59
C LYS A 354 -9.45 -20.59 -10.04
N ASP A 355 -10.32 -19.71 -10.53
CA ASP A 355 -10.28 -19.22 -11.91
C ASP A 355 -9.09 -18.30 -12.15
N ALA A 356 -8.76 -17.43 -11.21
CA ALA A 356 -7.60 -16.55 -11.28
C ALA A 356 -6.27 -17.34 -11.42
N ASN A 357 -6.18 -18.52 -10.78
CA ASN A 357 -5.02 -19.40 -10.89
C ASN A 357 -5.15 -20.47 -12.01
N ARG A 358 -6.20 -20.42 -12.83
CA ARG A 358 -6.52 -21.44 -13.85
C ARG A 358 -5.41 -21.68 -14.87
N TYR A 359 -4.68 -20.62 -15.20
CA TYR A 359 -3.59 -20.65 -16.18
C TYR A 359 -2.21 -20.55 -15.55
N SER A 360 -2.14 -20.67 -14.22
CA SER A 360 -0.86 -20.72 -13.53
C SER A 360 -0.10 -21.99 -13.88
N ASN A 361 1.12 -21.85 -14.34
CA ASN A 361 2.02 -22.96 -14.63
C ASN A 361 2.88 -23.34 -13.42
N TYR A 362 2.70 -22.65 -12.29
CA TYR A 362 3.54 -22.80 -11.11
C TYR A 362 3.14 -23.97 -10.21
N PHE A 363 1.84 -24.34 -10.20
CA PHE A 363 1.32 -25.43 -9.37
C PHE A 363 0.28 -26.26 -10.13
N GLY A 364 0.08 -27.50 -9.69
CA GLY A 364 -1.07 -28.31 -10.07
C GLY A 364 -2.38 -27.63 -9.61
N LYS A 365 -3.32 -27.42 -10.53
CA LYS A 365 -4.58 -26.68 -10.28
C LYS A 365 -5.38 -27.23 -9.11
N LYS A 366 -5.45 -28.56 -8.98
CA LYS A 366 -6.17 -29.25 -7.92
C LYS A 366 -5.46 -29.08 -6.59
N GLU A 367 -4.15 -29.28 -6.57
CA GLU A 367 -3.32 -29.16 -5.38
C GLU A 367 -3.42 -27.74 -4.76
N PHE A 368 -3.35 -26.69 -5.62
CA PHE A 368 -3.47 -25.32 -5.17
C PHE A 368 -4.80 -25.06 -4.45
N ILE A 369 -5.93 -25.49 -5.04
CA ILE A 369 -7.26 -25.24 -4.46
C ILE A 369 -7.50 -26.10 -3.22
N ASP A 370 -7.01 -27.34 -3.21
CA ASP A 370 -7.13 -28.24 -2.05
C ASP A 370 -6.33 -27.67 -0.86
N ASN A 371 -5.13 -27.14 -1.11
CA ASN A 371 -4.32 -26.47 -0.08
C ASN A 371 -5.00 -25.20 0.42
N TYR A 372 -5.56 -24.38 -0.46
CA TYR A 372 -6.30 -23.18 -0.07
C TYR A 372 -7.50 -23.50 0.82
N LEU A 373 -8.31 -24.51 0.45
CA LEU A 373 -9.48 -24.92 1.21
C LEU A 373 -9.16 -25.68 2.51
N SER A 374 -7.92 -26.13 2.68
CA SER A 374 -7.46 -26.77 3.93
C SER A 374 -7.02 -25.78 5.00
N GLN A 375 -6.92 -24.50 4.68
CA GLN A 375 -6.57 -23.46 5.63
C GLN A 375 -7.67 -23.24 6.67
N ASP A 376 -7.35 -22.50 7.73
CA ASP A 376 -8.35 -22.12 8.72
C ASP A 376 -9.49 -21.34 8.00
N PRO A 377 -10.77 -21.68 8.27
CA PRO A 377 -11.91 -20.96 7.70
C PRO A 377 -11.85 -19.43 7.90
N ASN A 378 -11.26 -18.95 8.99
CA ASN A 378 -11.09 -17.53 9.24
C ASN A 378 -10.15 -16.87 8.22
N GLU A 379 -9.08 -17.56 7.79
CA GLU A 379 -8.19 -17.05 6.73
C GLU A 379 -8.95 -16.82 5.42
N ILE A 380 -9.79 -17.78 5.03
CA ILE A 380 -10.59 -17.67 3.79
C ILE A 380 -11.60 -16.52 3.88
N VAL A 381 -12.19 -16.30 5.05
CA VAL A 381 -13.12 -15.18 5.30
C VAL A 381 -12.41 -13.84 5.23
N VAL A 382 -11.24 -13.72 5.86
CA VAL A 382 -10.40 -12.53 5.82
C VAL A 382 -9.97 -12.21 4.38
N ASP A 383 -9.51 -13.21 3.62
CA ASP A 383 -9.15 -13.07 2.22
C ASP A 383 -10.32 -12.53 1.39
N PHE A 384 -11.52 -13.02 1.63
CA PHE A 384 -12.69 -12.56 0.90
C PHE A 384 -13.07 -11.12 1.28
N ILE A 385 -13.21 -10.82 2.58
CA ILE A 385 -13.60 -9.47 3.04
C ILE A 385 -12.57 -8.43 2.59
N ALA A 386 -11.28 -8.69 2.77
CA ALA A 386 -10.23 -7.77 2.34
C ALA A 386 -10.23 -7.55 0.82
N SER A 387 -10.72 -8.51 0.04
CA SER A 387 -10.80 -8.39 -1.41
C SER A 387 -11.95 -7.50 -1.93
N MET A 388 -12.93 -7.16 -1.10
CA MET A 388 -14.12 -6.41 -1.49
C MET A 388 -13.79 -4.95 -1.79
N THR A 389 -14.57 -4.35 -2.68
CA THR A 389 -14.72 -2.89 -2.79
C THR A 389 -15.74 -2.39 -1.77
N ASP A 390 -15.80 -1.08 -1.55
CA ASP A 390 -16.74 -0.50 -0.60
C ASP A 390 -18.20 -0.80 -1.02
N ASP A 391 -18.52 -0.60 -2.28
CA ASP A 391 -19.86 -0.86 -2.82
C ASP A 391 -20.23 -2.35 -2.74
N TYR A 392 -19.29 -3.25 -3.12
CA TYR A 392 -19.54 -4.70 -3.00
C TYR A 392 -19.82 -5.11 -1.56
N PHE A 393 -19.12 -4.54 -0.58
CA PHE A 393 -19.34 -4.83 0.82
C PHE A 393 -20.74 -4.42 1.30
N ILE A 394 -21.21 -3.24 0.89
CA ILE A 394 -22.55 -2.74 1.21
C ILE A 394 -23.61 -3.62 0.56
N ASP A 395 -23.50 -3.89 -0.74
CA ASP A 395 -24.45 -4.74 -1.48
C ASP A 395 -24.49 -6.16 -0.89
N LEU A 396 -23.34 -6.70 -0.46
CA LEU A 396 -23.28 -8.01 0.18
C LEU A 396 -24.03 -8.01 1.52
N TYR A 397 -23.87 -6.96 2.33
CA TYR A 397 -24.60 -6.85 3.58
C TYR A 397 -26.11 -6.83 3.33
N GLU A 398 -26.60 -6.01 2.41
CA GLU A 398 -28.01 -5.92 2.06
C GLU A 398 -28.56 -7.26 1.53
N TYR A 399 -27.77 -7.95 0.72
CA TYR A 399 -28.13 -9.28 0.21
C TYR A 399 -28.24 -10.33 1.30
N LEU A 400 -27.28 -10.37 2.23
CA LEU A 400 -27.26 -11.36 3.32
C LEU A 400 -28.28 -11.05 4.42
N PHE A 401 -28.56 -9.75 4.64
CA PHE A 401 -29.41 -9.25 5.72
C PHE A 401 -30.48 -8.29 5.19
N PRO A 402 -31.47 -8.78 4.40
CA PRO A 402 -32.47 -7.90 3.75
C PRO A 402 -33.33 -7.11 4.73
N ASN A 403 -33.40 -7.53 6.01
CA ASN A 403 -34.07 -6.81 7.09
C ASN A 403 -33.06 -6.24 8.10
N GLY A 404 -31.80 -6.10 7.71
CA GLY A 404 -30.74 -5.55 8.55
C GLY A 404 -31.00 -4.08 8.91
N THR A 405 -30.54 -3.70 10.10
CA THR A 405 -30.74 -2.34 10.64
C THR A 405 -29.69 -1.35 10.22
N TYR A 406 -28.52 -1.83 9.84
CA TYR A 406 -27.38 -0.97 9.49
C TYR A 406 -27.48 -0.53 8.03
N LYS A 407 -27.27 0.76 7.79
CA LYS A 407 -27.29 1.34 6.44
C LYS A 407 -26.16 2.34 6.29
N VAL A 408 -25.68 2.46 5.08
CA VAL A 408 -24.69 3.47 4.71
C VAL A 408 -25.40 4.51 3.83
N ASP A 409 -25.57 5.70 4.36
CA ASP A 409 -26.11 6.81 3.60
C ASP A 409 -24.94 7.57 2.95
N TYR A 410 -24.98 7.67 1.62
CA TYR A 410 -24.02 8.46 0.88
C TYR A 410 -24.45 9.94 0.89
N VAL A 411 -23.52 10.83 1.19
CA VAL A 411 -23.69 12.25 0.90
C VAL A 411 -23.67 12.42 -0.62
N GLY A 412 -24.77 12.84 -1.19
CA GLY A 412 -24.97 13.00 -2.62
C GLY A 412 -24.31 14.25 -3.18
N TYR A 413 -24.23 14.34 -4.51
CA TYR A 413 -23.66 15.49 -5.21
C TYR A 413 -24.38 16.82 -4.89
N PHE A 414 -25.64 16.77 -4.46
CA PHE A 414 -26.51 17.92 -4.28
C PHE A 414 -27.00 18.12 -2.85
N ASP A 415 -26.55 17.29 -1.90
CA ASP A 415 -27.07 17.32 -0.52
C ASP A 415 -26.59 18.54 0.29
N ASN A 416 -25.55 19.21 -0.17
CA ASN A 416 -24.94 20.39 0.48
C ASN A 416 -25.08 21.69 -0.34
N ILE A 417 -26.07 21.77 -1.25
CA ILE A 417 -26.33 22.97 -2.08
C ILE A 417 -27.50 23.77 -1.49
#